data_71f23c2b2a7c3c43010da10038ca26e1
#
_entry.id   71f23c2b2a7c3c43010da10038ca26e1
#
_cell.length_a   1.000
_cell.length_b   1.000
_cell.length_c   1.000
_cell.angle_alpha   90.00
_cell.angle_beta   90.00
_cell.angle_gamma   90.00
#
_symmetry.space_group_name_H-M   'P 1'
#
loop_
_entity.id
_entity.type
_entity.pdbx_description
1 polymer ?
#
loop_
_entity_poly.entity_id
_entity_poly.type
_entity_poly.pdbx_seq_one_letter_code
_entity_poly.pdbx_strand_id
1 'polypeptide(L)'
;VGVGAYLAEWVELLLRWFHVVAGIAWIGESFYFVMLDRSLTPVLDRPGVAGELWSVHGGGFYHAQKYSVAPGVLPEHLHWSKWKSYATWLSGFALFCALYLLQPGVYLIDPGVAALSPVTADALALLFLVAGWVVYDSLCRALGRDERLLGAGVAAYVLATAWLA
;
A
#
# COMPACT_ATOMS: atom_id res chain seq x y z
N VAL A 1 35.77 -7.28 3.32
CA VAL A 1 34.53 -7.01 2.58
C VAL A 1 34.93 -6.19 1.36
N GLY A 2 34.60 -6.67 0.14
CA GLY A 2 34.85 -5.91 -1.08
C GLY A 2 34.00 -4.66 -1.18
N VAL A 3 34.45 -3.61 -1.85
CA VAL A 3 33.71 -2.35 -2.03
C VAL A 3 32.30 -2.59 -2.57
N GLY A 4 32.15 -3.57 -3.48
CA GLY A 4 30.83 -3.93 -4.02
C GLY A 4 29.84 -4.45 -2.99
N ALA A 5 30.29 -5.33 -2.07
CA ALA A 5 29.43 -5.83 -0.98
C ALA A 5 29.04 -4.71 0.00
N TYR A 6 29.99 -3.84 0.33
CA TYR A 6 29.70 -2.67 1.18
C TYR A 6 28.66 -1.74 0.56
N LEU A 7 28.77 -1.46 -0.74
CA LEU A 7 27.76 -0.64 -1.44
C LEU A 7 26.40 -1.32 -1.51
N ALA A 8 26.35 -2.64 -1.69
CA ALA A 8 25.08 -3.39 -1.70
C ALA A 8 24.36 -3.28 -0.35
N GLU A 9 25.07 -3.44 0.78
CA GLU A 9 24.51 -3.27 2.12
C GLU A 9 23.90 -1.87 2.34
N TRP A 10 24.59 -0.81 1.84
CA TRP A 10 24.04 0.55 1.90
C TRP A 10 22.80 0.73 1.04
N VAL A 11 22.78 0.17 -0.16
CA VAL A 11 21.60 0.22 -1.04
C VAL A 11 20.42 -0.48 -0.39
N GLU A 12 20.61 -1.66 0.20
CA GLU A 12 19.55 -2.38 0.92
C GLU A 12 19.03 -1.58 2.11
N LEU A 13 19.92 -1.00 2.92
CA LEU A 13 19.53 -0.16 4.06
C LEU A 13 18.70 1.05 3.63
N LEU A 14 19.16 1.78 2.60
CA LEU A 14 18.46 2.95 2.09
C LEU A 14 17.11 2.59 1.46
N LEU A 15 17.02 1.47 0.74
CA LEU A 15 15.76 0.98 0.20
C LEU A 15 14.76 0.61 1.30
N ARG A 16 15.21 -0.08 2.35
CA ARG A 16 14.36 -0.41 3.52
C ARG A 16 13.85 0.86 4.19
N TRP A 17 14.75 1.81 4.46
CA TRP A 17 14.37 3.09 5.04
C TRP A 17 13.37 3.85 4.18
N PHE A 18 13.65 3.98 2.89
CA PHE A 18 12.76 4.67 1.95
C PHE A 18 11.38 3.99 1.84
N HIS A 19 11.34 2.65 1.79
CA HIS A 19 10.10 1.89 1.75
C HIS A 19 9.22 2.13 2.99
N VAL A 20 9.83 2.11 4.17
CA VAL A 20 9.13 2.39 5.43
C VAL A 20 8.58 3.82 5.44
N VAL A 21 9.38 4.81 5.05
CA VAL A 21 8.95 6.22 5.00
C VAL A 21 7.81 6.42 3.99
N ALA A 22 7.93 5.83 2.79
CA ALA A 22 6.88 5.89 1.78
C ALA A 22 5.58 5.20 2.24
N GLY A 23 5.70 4.04 2.90
CA GLY A 23 4.57 3.31 3.48
C GLY A 23 3.86 4.09 4.58
N ILE A 24 4.60 4.71 5.49
CA ILE A 24 4.05 5.58 6.53
C ILE A 24 3.30 6.75 5.91
N ALA A 25 3.87 7.40 4.89
CA ALA A 25 3.23 8.52 4.21
C ALA A 25 1.92 8.10 3.51
N TRP A 26 1.90 6.93 2.87
CA TRP A 26 0.70 6.41 2.22
C TRP A 26 -0.39 6.01 3.22
N ILE A 27 -0.04 5.25 4.25
CA ILE A 27 -0.97 4.84 5.31
C ILE A 27 -1.50 6.06 6.06
N GLY A 28 -0.62 7.02 6.41
CA GLY A 28 -0.99 8.25 7.10
C GLY A 28 -2.00 9.10 6.31
N GLU A 29 -1.82 9.20 4.99
CA GLU A 29 -2.80 9.88 4.14
C GLU A 29 -4.14 9.14 4.09
N SER A 30 -4.13 7.81 4.03
CA SER A 30 -5.35 7.00 4.04
C SER A 30 -6.15 7.22 5.34
N PHE A 31 -5.48 7.21 6.48
CA PHE A 31 -6.11 7.54 7.77
C PHE A 31 -6.62 8.98 7.84
N TYR A 32 -5.87 9.93 7.27
CA TYR A 32 -6.31 11.32 7.19
C TYR A 32 -7.62 11.44 6.43
N PHE A 33 -7.76 10.80 5.27
CA PHE A 33 -9.00 10.86 4.49
C PHE A 33 -10.17 10.11 5.17
N VAL A 34 -9.90 9.00 5.88
CA VAL A 34 -10.93 8.34 6.70
C VAL A 34 -11.42 9.26 7.84
N MET A 35 -10.50 9.96 8.51
CA MET A 35 -10.84 10.94 9.54
C MET A 35 -11.62 12.11 8.93
N LEU A 36 -11.14 12.67 7.81
CA LEU A 36 -11.80 13.74 7.09
C LEU A 36 -13.26 13.38 6.77
N ASP A 37 -13.48 12.22 6.14
CA ASP A 37 -14.82 11.75 5.75
C ASP A 37 -15.78 11.58 6.93
N ARG A 38 -15.27 11.15 8.08
CA ARG A 38 -16.07 10.96 9.31
C ARG A 38 -16.32 12.24 10.07
N SER A 39 -15.57 13.30 9.78
CA SER A 39 -15.64 14.60 10.51
C SER A 39 -16.30 15.70 9.70
N LEU A 40 -16.81 15.41 8.51
CA LEU A 40 -17.49 16.39 7.68
C LEU A 40 -18.77 16.89 8.33
N THR A 41 -18.94 18.21 8.36
CA THR A 41 -20.20 18.86 8.70
C THR A 41 -21.03 19.01 7.41
N PRO A 42 -22.29 18.52 7.37
CA PRO A 42 -23.14 18.66 6.20
C PRO A 42 -23.36 20.13 5.82
N VAL A 43 -23.32 20.43 4.53
CA VAL A 43 -23.57 21.76 3.97
C VAL A 43 -24.88 21.71 3.18
N LEU A 44 -25.88 22.48 3.60
CA LEU A 44 -27.21 22.46 3.02
C LEU A 44 -27.45 23.55 1.97
N ASP A 45 -26.64 24.62 2.02
CA ASP A 45 -26.79 25.81 1.19
C ASP A 45 -25.96 25.81 -0.11
N ARG A 46 -25.16 24.74 -0.32
CA ARG A 46 -24.30 24.58 -1.50
C ARG A 46 -24.58 23.27 -2.24
N PRO A 47 -25.31 23.31 -3.35
CA PRO A 47 -25.60 22.12 -4.15
C PRO A 47 -24.33 21.40 -4.60
N GLY A 48 -24.29 20.07 -4.45
CA GLY A 48 -23.16 19.23 -4.83
C GLY A 48 -22.06 19.09 -3.78
N VAL A 49 -22.06 19.89 -2.70
CA VAL A 49 -21.13 19.75 -1.57
C VAL A 49 -21.74 18.79 -0.55
N ALA A 50 -21.10 17.66 -0.31
CA ALA A 50 -21.54 16.67 0.68
C ALA A 50 -21.26 17.12 2.12
N GLY A 51 -20.19 17.88 2.33
CA GLY A 51 -19.82 18.40 3.63
C GLY A 51 -18.50 19.14 3.59
N GLU A 52 -18.18 19.78 4.71
CA GLU A 52 -16.94 20.54 4.88
C GLU A 52 -16.31 20.31 6.25
N LEU A 53 -15.01 20.50 6.34
CA LEU A 53 -14.24 20.43 7.57
C LEU A 53 -13.27 21.59 7.62
N TRP A 54 -13.29 22.31 8.74
CA TRP A 54 -12.23 23.27 9.12
C TRP A 54 -11.24 22.59 10.05
N SER A 55 -9.96 22.71 9.77
CA SER A 55 -8.88 22.15 10.58
C SER A 55 -7.76 23.16 10.81
N VAL A 56 -7.02 22.97 11.89
CA VAL A 56 -5.83 23.76 12.22
C VAL A 56 -4.62 22.85 12.25
N HIS A 57 -3.57 23.22 11.53
CA HIS A 57 -2.29 22.53 11.59
C HIS A 57 -1.14 23.52 11.44
N GLY A 58 -0.15 23.44 12.33
CA GLY A 58 1.01 24.32 12.31
C GLY A 58 0.68 25.82 12.38
N GLY A 59 -0.44 26.19 13.04
CA GLY A 59 -0.93 27.58 13.13
C GLY A 59 -1.71 28.05 11.89
N GLY A 60 -1.80 27.25 10.83
CA GLY A 60 -2.61 27.54 9.64
C GLY A 60 -4.03 26.96 9.73
N PHE A 61 -5.01 27.69 9.19
CA PHE A 61 -6.39 27.22 9.05
C PHE A 61 -6.58 26.63 7.66
N TYR A 62 -7.15 25.42 7.63
CA TYR A 62 -7.40 24.66 6.38
C TYR A 62 -8.89 24.39 6.27
N HIS A 63 -9.43 24.59 5.07
CA HIS A 63 -10.83 24.34 4.76
C HIS A 63 -10.93 23.30 3.65
N ALA A 64 -11.43 22.11 3.97
CA ALA A 64 -11.66 21.03 3.03
C ALA A 64 -13.16 20.90 2.73
N GLN A 65 -13.51 20.75 1.46
CA GLN A 65 -14.86 20.46 1.00
C GLN A 65 -14.88 19.15 0.23
N LYS A 66 -15.83 18.27 0.53
CA LYS A 66 -16.07 17.04 -0.21
C LYS A 66 -17.30 17.22 -1.11
N TYR A 67 -17.16 16.91 -2.37
CA TYR A 67 -18.22 16.94 -3.35
C TYR A 67 -18.85 15.55 -3.51
N SER A 68 -20.18 15.47 -3.64
CA SER A 68 -20.88 14.21 -3.92
C SER A 68 -20.65 13.69 -5.33
N VAL A 69 -20.41 14.62 -6.28
CA VAL A 69 -20.07 14.37 -7.67
C VAL A 69 -18.97 15.35 -8.07
N ALA A 70 -18.28 15.09 -9.15
CA ALA A 70 -17.26 16.02 -9.64
C ALA A 70 -17.89 17.41 -9.88
N PRO A 71 -17.27 18.51 -9.40
CA PRO A 71 -17.77 19.85 -9.67
C PRO A 71 -17.69 20.14 -11.18
N GLY A 72 -18.64 20.95 -11.68
CA GLY A 72 -18.74 21.28 -13.11
C GLY A 72 -17.52 22.03 -13.65
N VAL A 73 -16.77 22.72 -12.78
CA VAL A 73 -15.50 23.37 -13.08
C VAL A 73 -14.46 22.86 -12.08
N LEU A 74 -13.46 22.14 -12.61
CA LEU A 74 -12.30 21.69 -11.82
C LEU A 74 -11.24 22.80 -11.78
N PRO A 75 -10.46 22.92 -10.68
CA PRO A 75 -9.35 23.83 -10.62
C PRO A 75 -8.27 23.44 -11.65
N GLU A 76 -7.59 24.44 -12.21
CA GLU A 76 -6.51 24.24 -13.18
C GLU A 76 -5.39 23.34 -12.59
N HIS A 77 -5.08 23.52 -11.31
CA HIS A 77 -4.10 22.73 -10.59
C HIS A 77 -4.80 21.76 -9.62
N LEU A 78 -4.93 20.51 -10.07
CA LEU A 78 -5.46 19.43 -9.26
C LEU A 78 -4.31 18.55 -8.73
N HIS A 79 -4.19 18.47 -7.40
CA HIS A 79 -3.19 17.59 -6.79
C HIS A 79 -3.68 16.14 -6.77
N TRP A 80 -2.92 15.24 -7.39
CA TRP A 80 -3.18 13.81 -7.40
C TRP A 80 -2.32 13.10 -6.37
N SER A 81 -2.94 12.55 -5.34
CA SER A 81 -2.28 11.83 -4.24
C SER A 81 -1.86 10.39 -4.61
N LYS A 82 -1.25 10.21 -5.78
CA LYS A 82 -0.86 8.88 -6.28
C LYS A 82 0.60 8.51 -6.02
N TRP A 83 1.48 9.51 -5.91
CA TRP A 83 2.92 9.27 -5.85
C TRP A 83 3.36 8.53 -4.60
N LYS A 84 2.64 8.66 -3.47
CA LYS A 84 2.94 7.94 -2.22
C LYS A 84 2.74 6.44 -2.39
N SER A 85 1.62 6.03 -3.01
CA SER A 85 1.35 4.61 -3.31
C SER A 85 2.34 4.04 -4.32
N TYR A 86 2.67 4.78 -5.38
CA TYR A 86 3.68 4.36 -6.34
C TYR A 86 5.07 4.24 -5.72
N ALA A 87 5.48 5.21 -4.89
CA ALA A 87 6.77 5.15 -4.19
C ALA A 87 6.85 3.93 -3.27
N THR A 88 5.78 3.63 -2.54
CA THR A 88 5.69 2.45 -1.67
C THR A 88 5.78 1.15 -2.49
N TRP A 89 5.00 1.05 -3.57
CA TRP A 89 5.02 -0.14 -4.41
C TRP A 89 6.37 -0.36 -5.10
N LEU A 90 6.94 0.68 -5.73
CA LEU A 90 8.22 0.59 -6.42
C LEU A 90 9.37 0.25 -5.48
N SER A 91 9.42 0.88 -4.31
CA SER A 91 10.46 0.57 -3.32
C SER A 91 10.28 -0.82 -2.72
N GLY A 92 9.05 -1.28 -2.48
CA GLY A 92 8.76 -2.63 -2.03
C GLY A 92 9.15 -3.68 -3.07
N PHE A 93 8.86 -3.43 -4.34
CA PHE A 93 9.28 -4.31 -5.42
C PHE A 93 10.81 -4.34 -5.60
N ALA A 94 11.48 -3.18 -5.48
CA ALA A 94 12.94 -3.12 -5.50
C ALA A 94 13.56 -3.91 -4.34
N LEU A 95 12.99 -3.82 -3.13
CA LEU A 95 13.40 -4.63 -1.97
C LEU A 95 13.15 -6.12 -2.21
N PHE A 96 12.00 -6.49 -2.75
CA PHE A 96 11.70 -7.87 -3.09
C PHE A 96 12.76 -8.45 -4.03
N CYS A 97 13.13 -7.71 -5.07
CA CYS A 97 14.20 -8.12 -5.97
C CYS A 97 15.55 -8.22 -5.25
N ALA A 98 15.94 -7.18 -4.50
CA ALA A 98 17.27 -7.12 -3.87
C ALA A 98 17.47 -8.18 -2.79
N LEU A 99 16.46 -8.43 -1.97
CA LEU A 99 16.57 -9.34 -0.83
C LEU A 99 16.20 -10.78 -1.21
N TYR A 100 15.10 -10.97 -1.89
CA TYR A 100 14.56 -12.31 -2.10
C TYR A 100 15.08 -12.93 -3.41
N LEU A 101 14.90 -12.26 -4.55
CA LEU A 101 15.28 -12.83 -5.84
C LEU A 101 16.81 -12.89 -6.06
N LEU A 102 17.56 -11.92 -5.52
CA LEU A 102 19.04 -11.94 -5.65
C LEU A 102 19.73 -12.75 -4.54
N GLN A 103 19.06 -12.98 -3.41
CA GLN A 103 19.63 -13.66 -2.26
C GLN A 103 18.68 -14.73 -1.68
N PRO A 104 18.13 -15.65 -2.50
CA PRO A 104 17.11 -16.60 -2.04
C PRO A 104 17.61 -17.51 -0.94
N GLY A 105 18.89 -17.88 -0.97
CA GLY A 105 19.52 -18.71 0.06
C GLY A 105 19.59 -18.07 1.46
N VAL A 106 19.45 -16.75 1.54
CA VAL A 106 19.47 -16.01 2.82
C VAL A 106 18.06 -15.74 3.35
N TYR A 107 17.12 -15.42 2.45
CA TYR A 107 15.81 -14.88 2.85
C TYR A 107 14.62 -15.76 2.50
N LEU A 108 14.73 -16.73 1.58
CA LEU A 108 13.63 -17.59 1.16
C LEU A 108 13.80 -19.05 1.53
N ILE A 109 15.04 -19.53 1.71
CA ILE A 109 15.31 -20.95 1.90
C ILE A 109 15.71 -21.22 3.34
N ASP A 110 14.86 -21.96 4.05
CA ASP A 110 15.21 -22.59 5.32
C ASP A 110 15.31 -24.10 5.12
N PRO A 111 16.53 -24.67 5.13
CA PRO A 111 16.73 -26.12 4.97
C PRO A 111 16.08 -26.96 6.07
N GLY A 112 15.78 -26.35 7.24
CA GLY A 112 15.06 -27.01 8.32
C GLY A 112 13.57 -27.22 8.03
N VAL A 113 13.01 -26.40 7.12
CA VAL A 113 11.61 -26.51 6.67
C VAL A 113 11.53 -27.25 5.34
N ALA A 114 12.28 -26.78 4.32
CA ALA A 114 12.31 -27.41 3.01
C ALA A 114 13.63 -27.11 2.28
N ALA A 115 14.30 -28.14 1.80
CA ALA A 115 15.53 -28.02 1.01
C ALA A 115 15.19 -27.63 -0.44
N LEU A 116 14.81 -26.39 -0.69
CA LEU A 116 14.46 -25.87 -2.01
C LEU A 116 15.72 -25.45 -2.78
N SER A 117 15.65 -25.58 -4.12
CA SER A 117 16.64 -24.91 -4.96
C SER A 117 16.33 -23.40 -5.03
N PRO A 118 17.34 -22.52 -5.26
CA PRO A 118 17.11 -21.08 -5.42
C PRO A 118 16.03 -20.77 -6.46
N VAL A 119 16.09 -21.40 -7.61
CA VAL A 119 15.10 -21.19 -8.69
C VAL A 119 13.69 -21.61 -8.25
N THR A 120 13.55 -22.69 -7.50
CA THR A 120 12.25 -23.16 -7.00
C THR A 120 11.70 -22.17 -5.97
N ALA A 121 12.55 -21.66 -5.06
CA ALA A 121 12.15 -20.67 -4.06
C ALA A 121 11.68 -19.37 -4.71
N ASP A 122 12.42 -18.83 -5.69
CA ASP A 122 12.04 -17.65 -6.45
C ASP A 122 10.73 -17.86 -7.22
N ALA A 123 10.57 -18.99 -7.87
CA ALA A 123 9.35 -19.34 -8.59
C ALA A 123 8.14 -19.41 -7.66
N LEU A 124 8.29 -20.01 -6.47
CA LEU A 124 7.24 -20.04 -5.45
C LEU A 124 6.89 -18.64 -4.94
N ALA A 125 7.88 -17.79 -4.65
CA ALA A 125 7.66 -16.42 -4.20
C ALA A 125 6.88 -15.61 -5.25
N LEU A 126 7.24 -15.71 -6.53
CA LEU A 126 6.52 -15.08 -7.62
C LEU A 126 5.10 -15.64 -7.78
N LEU A 127 4.94 -16.95 -7.64
CA LEU A 127 3.62 -17.60 -7.71
C LEU A 127 2.70 -17.11 -6.59
N PHE A 128 3.21 -16.95 -5.36
CA PHE A 128 2.44 -16.37 -4.25
C PHE A 128 1.95 -14.96 -4.54
N LEU A 129 2.78 -14.11 -5.18
CA LEU A 129 2.36 -12.76 -5.57
C LEU A 129 1.25 -12.78 -6.62
N VAL A 130 1.40 -13.62 -7.66
CA VAL A 130 0.38 -13.77 -8.71
C VAL A 130 -0.90 -14.36 -8.13
N ALA A 131 -0.80 -15.40 -7.31
CA ALA A 131 -1.96 -16.01 -6.65
C ALA A 131 -2.69 -15.01 -5.75
N GLY A 132 -1.93 -14.20 -4.98
CA GLY A 132 -2.49 -13.15 -4.15
C GLY A 132 -3.30 -12.13 -4.95
N TRP A 133 -2.76 -11.70 -6.09
CA TRP A 133 -3.47 -10.80 -6.99
C TRP A 133 -4.76 -11.43 -7.56
N VAL A 134 -4.69 -12.68 -8.04
CA VAL A 134 -5.84 -13.39 -8.60
C VAL A 134 -6.94 -13.59 -7.55
N VAL A 135 -6.56 -14.00 -6.33
CA VAL A 135 -7.51 -14.17 -5.23
C VAL A 135 -8.16 -12.85 -4.87
N TYR A 136 -7.37 -11.78 -4.71
CA TYR A 136 -7.90 -10.45 -4.38
C TYR A 136 -8.85 -9.93 -5.47
N ASP A 137 -8.49 -10.02 -6.75
CA ASP A 137 -9.35 -9.61 -7.87
C ASP A 137 -10.66 -10.42 -7.88
N SER A 138 -10.59 -11.72 -7.62
CA SER A 138 -11.76 -12.58 -7.54
C SER A 138 -12.68 -12.21 -6.38
N LEU A 139 -12.12 -11.93 -5.20
CA LEU A 139 -12.86 -11.44 -4.04
C LEU A 139 -13.53 -10.09 -4.32
N CYS A 140 -12.83 -9.15 -4.95
CA CYS A 140 -13.39 -7.86 -5.34
C CYS A 140 -14.56 -8.01 -6.31
N ARG A 141 -14.47 -8.91 -7.29
CA ARG A 141 -15.57 -9.18 -8.24
C ARG A 141 -16.77 -9.83 -7.58
N ALA A 142 -16.54 -10.77 -6.64
CA ALA A 142 -17.59 -11.51 -5.97
C ALA A 142 -18.27 -10.71 -4.85
N LEU A 143 -17.49 -10.00 -4.05
CA LEU A 143 -17.91 -9.39 -2.78
C LEU A 143 -17.82 -7.85 -2.77
N GLY A 144 -17.35 -7.22 -3.85
CA GLY A 144 -17.04 -5.78 -3.89
C GLY A 144 -18.23 -4.85 -3.62
N ARG A 145 -19.45 -5.38 -3.56
CA ARG A 145 -20.65 -4.63 -3.15
C ARG A 145 -20.85 -4.54 -1.63
N ASP A 146 -20.20 -5.41 -0.88
CA ASP A 146 -20.25 -5.45 0.58
C ASP A 146 -18.82 -5.34 1.15
N GLU A 147 -18.47 -4.14 1.60
CA GLU A 147 -17.14 -3.83 2.12
C GLU A 147 -16.77 -4.68 3.35
N ARG A 148 -17.76 -5.10 4.15
CA ARG A 148 -17.52 -5.91 5.35
C ARG A 148 -17.17 -7.35 4.98
N LEU A 149 -17.92 -7.92 4.05
CA LEU A 149 -17.64 -9.27 3.53
C LEU A 149 -16.32 -9.31 2.76
N LEU A 150 -16.06 -8.29 1.94
CA LEU A 150 -14.76 -8.18 1.24
C LEU A 150 -13.61 -8.09 2.24
N GLY A 151 -13.72 -7.21 3.26
CA GLY A 151 -12.70 -7.05 4.29
C GLY A 151 -12.46 -8.35 5.08
N ALA A 152 -13.52 -9.07 5.46
CA ALA A 152 -13.42 -10.36 6.13
C ALA A 152 -12.77 -11.43 5.24
N GLY A 153 -13.12 -11.48 3.95
CA GLY A 153 -12.54 -12.40 2.97
C GLY A 153 -11.04 -12.16 2.76
N VAL A 154 -10.64 -10.89 2.61
CA VAL A 154 -9.22 -10.51 2.50
C VAL A 154 -8.45 -10.85 3.77
N ALA A 155 -9.00 -10.55 4.95
CA ALA A 155 -8.37 -10.88 6.23
C ALA A 155 -8.19 -12.40 6.40
N ALA A 156 -9.21 -13.19 6.08
CA ALA A 156 -9.13 -14.64 6.13
C ALA A 156 -8.05 -15.19 5.17
N TYR A 157 -7.97 -14.66 3.96
CA TYR A 157 -6.94 -15.03 2.99
C TYR A 157 -5.53 -14.71 3.51
N VAL A 158 -5.31 -13.49 4.02
CA VAL A 158 -4.00 -13.07 4.56
C VAL A 158 -3.59 -13.94 5.75
N LEU A 159 -4.51 -14.24 6.68
CA LEU A 159 -4.22 -15.09 7.83
C LEU A 159 -3.93 -16.54 7.41
N ALA A 160 -4.66 -17.08 6.44
CA ALA A 160 -4.42 -18.42 5.92
C ALA A 160 -3.06 -18.52 5.21
N THR A 161 -2.69 -17.53 4.39
CA THR A 161 -1.38 -17.51 3.74
C THR A 161 -0.24 -17.33 4.72
N ALA A 162 -0.40 -16.47 5.75
CA ALA A 162 0.60 -16.29 6.80
C ALA A 162 0.79 -17.55 7.67
N TRP A 163 -0.24 -18.40 7.80
CA TRP A 163 -0.13 -19.67 8.51
C TRP A 163 0.51 -20.78 7.68
N LEU A 164 0.37 -20.71 6.35
CA LEU A 164 0.92 -21.69 5.41
C LEU A 164 2.38 -21.40 5.02
N ALA A 165 2.83 -20.15 5.13
CA ALA A 165 4.20 -19.72 4.83
C ALA A 165 5.13 -19.86 6.03
#